data_bfbe25f1d36316bee2dbfc80b586cd36
#
_entry.id   bfbe25f1d36316bee2dbfc80b586cd36
#
_cell.length_a   1.000
_cell.length_b   1.000
_cell.length_c   1.000
_cell.angle_alpha   90.00
_cell.angle_beta   90.00
_cell.angle_gamma   90.00
#
_symmetry.space_group_name_H-M   'P 1'
#
loop_
_entity.id
_entity.type
_entity.pdbx_description
1 polymer ?
#
loop_
_entity_poly.entity_id
_entity_poly.type
_entity_poly.pdbx_seq_one_letter_code
_entity_poly.pdbx_strand_id
1 'polypeptide(L)'
;MADVRKMKETMIIIGSGAAGLSAALEFAKNGTRSILISDMPSERSQSVMAEGGINAAMDTQRDCPELHAEETMKAGRYIADSKAVHQMTEEAPKIIKDLFESGMAFTLNENKKPDVRAFGGQSVKRTFFAASNTGKQLMYVLIDQVRRYEAEGLIERLTGWEFLKLLCDEEQAYGCTLTHKVTQQEKILYGKVVIASGGLNGMFGNATGSVRNTGAVTA
;
A
#
# COMPACT_ATOMS: atom_id res chain seq x y z
N MET A 1 33.97 5.11 -5.81
CA MET A 1 33.21 5.52 -4.64
C MET A 1 31.82 5.92 -5.12
N ALA A 2 30.78 5.19 -4.73
CA ALA A 2 29.41 5.57 -5.06
C ALA A 2 29.11 6.93 -4.41
N ASP A 3 28.45 7.82 -5.15
CA ASP A 3 28.20 9.19 -4.73
C ASP A 3 27.24 9.19 -3.52
N VAL A 4 27.81 9.36 -2.33
CA VAL A 4 27.08 9.36 -1.05
C VAL A 4 25.96 10.40 -1.01
N ARG A 5 26.04 11.47 -1.83
CA ARG A 5 24.97 12.46 -1.95
C ARG A 5 23.74 11.90 -2.65
N LYS A 6 23.91 11.12 -3.72
CA LYS A 6 22.80 10.42 -4.40
C LYS A 6 22.17 9.32 -3.53
N MET A 7 22.95 8.71 -2.64
CA MET A 7 22.42 7.68 -1.71
C MET A 7 21.50 8.27 -0.63
N LYS A 8 21.69 9.54 -0.22
CA LYS A 8 20.81 10.22 0.75
C LYS A 8 19.43 10.58 0.18
N GLU A 9 19.28 10.63 -1.13
CA GLU A 9 18.02 10.99 -1.81
C GLU A 9 17.19 9.76 -2.23
N THR A 10 17.72 8.55 -2.06
CA THR A 10 17.00 7.32 -2.41
C THR A 10 16.08 6.91 -1.27
N MET A 11 14.81 6.64 -1.60
CA MET A 11 13.83 6.12 -0.65
C MET A 11 13.89 4.59 -0.66
N ILE A 12 13.98 3.98 0.51
CA ILE A 12 13.98 2.53 0.70
C ILE A 12 12.59 2.15 1.22
N ILE A 13 11.86 1.31 0.47
CA ILE A 13 10.49 0.94 0.81
C ILE A 13 10.45 -0.55 1.14
N ILE A 14 10.08 -0.89 2.36
CA ILE A 14 9.99 -2.27 2.84
C ILE A 14 8.57 -2.78 2.68
N GLY A 15 8.36 -3.66 1.71
CA GLY A 15 7.07 -4.24 1.35
C GLY A 15 6.56 -3.77 -0.01
N SER A 16 6.11 -4.71 -0.85
CA SER A 16 5.64 -4.49 -2.21
C SER A 16 4.12 -4.75 -2.39
N GLY A 17 3.35 -4.60 -1.32
CA GLY A 17 1.89 -4.55 -1.34
C GLY A 17 1.35 -3.19 -1.81
N ALA A 18 0.03 -2.97 -1.70
CA ALA A 18 -0.61 -1.74 -2.15
C ALA A 18 0.06 -0.47 -1.58
N ALA A 19 0.36 -0.44 -0.28
CA ALA A 19 0.99 0.70 0.37
C ALA A 19 2.40 0.99 -0.18
N GLY A 20 3.24 -0.06 -0.33
CA GLY A 20 4.60 0.12 -0.84
C GLY A 20 4.65 0.53 -2.29
N LEU A 21 3.80 -0.07 -3.15
CA LEU A 21 3.69 0.34 -4.55
C LEU A 21 3.19 1.78 -4.69
N SER A 22 2.18 2.18 -3.90
CA SER A 22 1.66 3.56 -3.91
C SER A 22 2.71 4.56 -3.45
N ALA A 23 3.48 4.25 -2.40
CA ALA A 23 4.58 5.10 -1.95
C ALA A 23 5.67 5.24 -3.03
N ALA A 24 6.07 4.13 -3.68
CA ALA A 24 7.04 4.15 -4.76
C ALA A 24 6.58 5.02 -5.94
N LEU A 25 5.29 4.91 -6.32
CA LEU A 25 4.69 5.70 -7.39
C LEU A 25 4.68 7.19 -7.04
N GLU A 26 4.33 7.55 -5.79
CA GLU A 26 4.30 8.94 -5.37
C GLU A 26 5.70 9.55 -5.37
N PHE A 27 6.72 8.84 -4.91
CA PHE A 27 8.11 9.28 -5.03
C PHE A 27 8.53 9.44 -6.48
N ALA A 28 8.22 8.49 -7.35
CA ALA A 28 8.58 8.53 -8.76
C ALA A 28 7.92 9.71 -9.50
N LYS A 29 6.63 10.00 -9.24
CA LYS A 29 5.92 11.17 -9.78
C LYS A 29 6.60 12.50 -9.41
N ASN A 30 7.25 12.54 -8.24
CA ASN A 30 8.03 13.69 -7.77
C ASN A 30 9.52 13.62 -8.16
N GLY A 31 9.90 12.73 -9.07
CA GLY A 31 11.27 12.59 -9.55
C GLY A 31 12.25 11.97 -8.53
N THR A 32 11.75 11.42 -7.42
CA THR A 32 12.56 10.81 -6.36
C THR A 32 12.73 9.31 -6.61
N ARG A 33 13.97 8.86 -6.64
CA ARG A 33 14.29 7.44 -6.82
C ARG A 33 13.94 6.62 -5.58
N SER A 34 13.38 5.42 -5.79
CA SER A 34 13.10 4.47 -4.72
C SER A 34 13.57 3.06 -5.03
N ILE A 35 13.85 2.29 -3.96
CA ILE A 35 14.15 0.87 -3.99
C ILE A 35 13.05 0.16 -3.19
N LEU A 36 12.26 -0.66 -3.87
CA LEU A 36 11.15 -1.41 -3.31
C LEU A 36 11.59 -2.83 -2.99
N ILE A 37 11.54 -3.20 -1.72
CA ILE A 37 12.08 -4.46 -1.21
C ILE A 37 10.95 -5.39 -0.81
N SER A 38 11.01 -6.65 -1.21
CA SER A 38 10.06 -7.66 -0.79
C SER A 38 10.64 -9.07 -0.83
N ASP A 39 10.14 -9.92 0.04
CA ASP A 39 10.49 -11.35 0.08
C ASP A 39 9.86 -12.14 -1.09
N MET A 40 8.86 -11.54 -1.76
CA MET A 40 8.06 -12.15 -2.84
C MET A 40 7.70 -11.13 -3.91
N PRO A 41 7.32 -11.60 -5.12
CA PRO A 41 6.70 -10.75 -6.14
C PRO A 41 5.45 -10.04 -5.62
N SER A 42 5.23 -8.79 -6.04
CA SER A 42 4.07 -7.96 -5.65
C SER A 42 2.73 -8.65 -5.94
N GLU A 43 2.69 -9.46 -6.99
CA GLU A 43 1.54 -10.27 -7.41
C GLU A 43 1.14 -11.35 -6.39
N ARG A 44 1.96 -11.59 -5.37
CA ARG A 44 1.71 -12.53 -4.26
C ARG A 44 1.54 -11.86 -2.91
N SER A 45 1.47 -10.54 -2.88
CA SER A 45 1.23 -9.79 -1.65
C SER A 45 -0.19 -10.02 -1.12
N GLN A 46 -0.39 -9.80 0.17
CA GLN A 46 -1.72 -9.92 0.79
C GLN A 46 -2.77 -9.01 0.13
N SER A 47 -2.37 -7.86 -0.40
CA SER A 47 -3.27 -6.92 -1.08
C SER A 47 -4.01 -7.54 -2.27
N VAL A 48 -3.42 -8.54 -2.94
CA VAL A 48 -4.05 -9.26 -4.06
C VAL A 48 -5.30 -10.03 -3.61
N MET A 49 -5.35 -10.46 -2.34
CA MET A 49 -6.41 -11.27 -1.77
C MET A 49 -7.61 -10.44 -1.27
N ALA A 50 -7.54 -9.12 -1.36
CA ALA A 50 -8.61 -8.24 -0.92
C ALA A 50 -9.80 -8.30 -1.89
N GLU A 51 -10.96 -8.78 -1.43
CA GLU A 51 -12.17 -8.97 -2.24
C GLU A 51 -13.27 -7.97 -1.93
N GLY A 52 -13.25 -7.37 -0.73
CA GLY A 52 -14.32 -6.54 -0.19
C GLY A 52 -14.66 -5.33 -1.03
N GLY A 53 -13.67 -4.63 -1.49
CA GLY A 53 -13.81 -3.36 -2.20
C GLY A 53 -13.05 -2.23 -1.51
N ILE A 54 -13.22 -1.03 -2.05
CA ILE A 54 -12.57 0.19 -1.58
C ILE A 54 -13.67 1.20 -1.26
N ASN A 55 -13.68 1.73 -0.04
CA ASN A 55 -14.67 2.70 0.41
C ASN A 55 -14.27 4.11 0.00
N ALA A 56 -15.22 4.88 -0.57
CA ALA A 56 -15.04 6.29 -0.83
C ALA A 56 -16.40 7.01 -0.85
N ALA A 57 -16.52 8.13 -0.16
CA ALA A 57 -17.71 8.96 -0.10
C ALA A 57 -17.80 9.85 -1.35
N MET A 58 -18.36 9.34 -2.46
CA MET A 58 -18.47 10.06 -3.73
C MET A 58 -19.87 10.62 -4.01
N ASP A 59 -20.89 10.13 -3.32
CA ASP A 59 -22.27 10.65 -3.40
C ASP A 59 -22.44 11.83 -2.44
N THR A 60 -22.08 13.03 -2.88
CA THR A 60 -22.14 14.25 -2.06
C THR A 60 -23.53 14.66 -1.59
N GLN A 61 -24.61 14.00 -2.05
CA GLN A 61 -25.98 14.28 -1.59
C GLN A 61 -26.34 13.43 -0.36
N ARG A 62 -25.76 12.24 -0.23
CA ARG A 62 -26.11 11.24 0.81
C ARG A 62 -24.94 10.88 1.70
N ASP A 63 -23.73 11.25 1.32
CA ASP A 63 -22.49 10.82 1.94
C ASP A 63 -21.47 11.96 1.98
N CYS A 64 -20.55 11.89 2.92
CA CYS A 64 -19.42 12.81 3.01
C CYS A 64 -18.20 12.10 3.68
N PRO A 65 -16.99 12.64 3.49
CA PRO A 65 -15.79 12.10 4.14
C PRO A 65 -15.90 12.02 5.66
N GLU A 66 -16.58 12.96 6.30
CA GLU A 66 -16.78 13.02 7.75
C GLU A 66 -17.65 11.85 8.24
N LEU A 67 -18.76 11.56 7.55
CA LEU A 67 -19.61 10.39 7.88
C LEU A 67 -18.84 9.09 7.66
N HIS A 68 -18.05 9.01 6.59
CA HIS A 68 -17.17 7.87 6.34
C HIS A 68 -16.12 7.72 7.46
N ALA A 69 -15.53 8.81 7.94
CA ALA A 69 -14.58 8.80 9.04
C ALA A 69 -15.23 8.34 10.36
N GLU A 70 -16.39 8.89 10.70
CA GLU A 70 -17.13 8.51 11.92
C GLU A 70 -17.46 7.01 11.93
N GLU A 71 -17.99 6.48 10.85
CA GLU A 71 -18.32 5.05 10.74
C GLU A 71 -17.07 4.17 10.79
N THR A 72 -15.95 4.61 10.21
CA THR A 72 -14.66 3.93 10.29
C THR A 72 -14.13 3.90 11.72
N MET A 73 -14.16 5.04 12.43
CA MET A 73 -13.77 5.12 13.84
C MET A 73 -14.63 4.23 14.72
N LYS A 74 -15.94 4.25 14.52
CA LYS A 74 -16.90 3.40 15.25
C LYS A 74 -16.65 1.91 15.01
N ALA A 75 -16.44 1.50 13.76
CA ALA A 75 -16.12 0.11 13.40
C ALA A 75 -14.80 -0.34 14.04
N GLY A 76 -13.80 0.54 14.10
CA GLY A 76 -12.51 0.34 14.75
C GLY A 76 -12.54 0.53 16.28
N ARG A 77 -13.72 0.66 16.90
CA ARG A 77 -13.87 0.87 18.36
C ARG A 77 -13.10 2.08 18.87
N TYR A 78 -12.91 3.11 18.05
CA TYR A 78 -12.19 4.34 18.35
C TYR A 78 -10.73 4.14 18.79
N ILE A 79 -10.11 3.04 18.37
CA ILE A 79 -8.68 2.76 18.68
C ILE A 79 -7.77 3.42 17.65
N ALA A 80 -8.27 3.65 16.42
CA ALA A 80 -7.48 4.21 15.34
C ALA A 80 -7.10 5.68 15.59
N ASP A 81 -6.00 6.14 14.97
CA ASP A 81 -5.65 7.55 14.91
C ASP A 81 -6.69 8.33 14.10
N SER A 82 -7.43 9.20 14.76
CA SER A 82 -8.51 9.98 14.15
C SER A 82 -8.01 10.85 12.99
N LYS A 83 -6.82 11.46 13.11
CA LYS A 83 -6.24 12.29 12.05
C LYS A 83 -5.95 11.47 10.80
N ALA A 84 -5.36 10.30 10.96
CA ALA A 84 -5.08 9.38 9.85
C ALA A 84 -6.38 8.90 9.17
N VAL A 85 -7.43 8.62 9.96
CA VAL A 85 -8.74 8.21 9.41
C VAL A 85 -9.37 9.34 8.59
N HIS A 86 -9.40 10.57 9.10
CA HIS A 86 -9.95 11.71 8.36
C HIS A 86 -9.18 11.95 7.06
N GLN A 87 -7.86 11.97 7.08
CA GLN A 87 -7.05 12.12 5.88
C GLN A 87 -7.36 11.02 4.84
N MET A 88 -7.45 9.76 5.28
CA MET A 88 -7.79 8.63 4.41
C MET A 88 -9.16 8.83 3.74
N THR A 89 -10.17 9.23 4.50
CA THR A 89 -11.54 9.38 3.99
C THR A 89 -11.70 10.58 3.08
N GLU A 90 -10.99 11.67 3.32
CA GLU A 90 -10.93 12.86 2.47
C GLU A 90 -10.25 12.57 1.12
N GLU A 91 -9.19 11.77 1.12
CA GLU A 91 -8.45 11.41 -0.11
C GLU A 91 -9.11 10.29 -0.91
N ALA A 92 -9.92 9.43 -0.29
CA ALA A 92 -10.51 8.26 -0.92
C ALA A 92 -11.28 8.54 -2.23
N PRO A 93 -12.10 9.59 -2.37
CA PRO A 93 -12.77 9.92 -3.62
C PRO A 93 -11.81 10.16 -4.79
N LYS A 94 -10.72 10.87 -4.54
CA LYS A 94 -9.67 11.11 -5.54
C LYS A 94 -8.98 9.81 -5.94
N ILE A 95 -8.67 8.96 -4.97
CA ILE A 95 -8.02 7.66 -5.21
C ILE A 95 -8.89 6.77 -6.12
N ILE A 96 -10.21 6.68 -5.87
CA ILE A 96 -11.12 5.91 -6.74
C ILE A 96 -11.11 6.44 -8.16
N LYS A 97 -11.15 7.77 -8.33
CA LYS A 97 -11.08 8.39 -9.64
C LYS A 97 -9.77 8.08 -10.37
N ASP A 98 -8.64 8.26 -9.68
CA ASP A 98 -7.31 8.02 -10.23
C ASP A 98 -7.14 6.53 -10.64
N LEU A 99 -7.66 5.59 -9.84
CA LEU A 99 -7.63 4.16 -10.15
C LEU A 99 -8.49 3.83 -11.38
N PHE A 100 -9.69 4.41 -11.49
CA PHE A 100 -10.56 4.21 -12.65
C PHE A 100 -9.95 4.78 -13.93
N GLU A 101 -9.40 5.98 -13.88
CA GLU A 101 -8.69 6.63 -14.99
C GLU A 101 -7.40 5.86 -15.37
N SER A 102 -6.78 5.19 -14.43
CA SER A 102 -5.62 4.30 -14.66
C SER A 102 -6.00 2.92 -15.22
N GLY A 103 -7.29 2.66 -15.46
CA GLY A 103 -7.76 1.43 -16.09
C GLY A 103 -8.12 0.31 -15.11
N MET A 104 -8.34 0.59 -13.81
CA MET A 104 -8.87 -0.41 -12.89
C MET A 104 -10.26 -0.87 -13.33
N ALA A 105 -10.42 -2.17 -13.55
CA ALA A 105 -11.66 -2.77 -14.03
C ALA A 105 -12.69 -2.90 -12.90
N PHE A 106 -13.25 -1.78 -12.45
CA PHE A 106 -14.38 -1.78 -11.52
C PHE A 106 -15.62 -2.41 -12.15
N THR A 107 -16.48 -2.99 -11.34
CA THR A 107 -17.85 -3.32 -11.74
C THR A 107 -18.57 -2.01 -12.07
N LEU A 108 -19.25 -1.95 -13.22
CA LEU A 108 -19.91 -0.76 -13.70
C LEU A 108 -21.43 -0.86 -13.51
N ASN A 109 -22.06 0.27 -13.18
CA ASN A 109 -23.50 0.41 -13.16
C ASN A 109 -24.06 0.63 -14.60
N GLU A 110 -25.38 0.78 -14.72
CA GLU A 110 -26.08 1.01 -15.99
C GLU A 110 -25.58 2.24 -16.77
N ASN A 111 -25.06 3.25 -16.05
CA ASN A 111 -24.49 4.47 -16.62
C ASN A 111 -22.99 4.35 -16.98
N LYS A 112 -22.42 3.12 -16.98
CA LYS A 112 -21.01 2.84 -17.25
C LYS A 112 -20.04 3.54 -16.31
N LYS A 113 -20.48 3.84 -15.08
CA LYS A 113 -19.63 4.37 -13.99
C LYS A 113 -19.37 3.28 -12.96
N PRO A 114 -18.26 3.35 -12.21
CA PRO A 114 -18.01 2.43 -11.12
C PRO A 114 -19.21 2.31 -10.18
N ASP A 115 -19.66 1.08 -9.94
CA ASP A 115 -20.79 0.78 -9.08
C ASP A 115 -20.35 0.64 -7.62
N VAL A 116 -21.32 0.81 -6.71
CA VAL A 116 -21.11 0.69 -5.27
C VAL A 116 -22.04 -0.34 -4.65
N ARG A 117 -21.50 -1.08 -3.68
CA ARG A 117 -22.28 -2.02 -2.88
C ARG A 117 -22.30 -1.62 -1.41
N ALA A 118 -23.27 -2.13 -0.66
CA ALA A 118 -23.28 -2.03 0.79
C ALA A 118 -22.24 -2.98 1.39
N PHE A 119 -21.60 -2.53 2.45
CA PHE A 119 -20.71 -3.34 3.26
C PHE A 119 -21.07 -3.19 4.74
N GLY A 120 -20.65 -4.13 5.60
CA GLY A 120 -21.01 -4.09 7.01
C GLY A 120 -20.55 -2.81 7.71
N GLY A 121 -21.43 -2.25 8.54
CA GLY A 121 -21.14 -1.04 9.32
C GLY A 121 -21.33 0.29 8.59
N GLN A 122 -21.78 0.29 7.35
CA GLN A 122 -22.05 1.48 6.56
C GLN A 122 -23.55 1.83 6.56
N SER A 123 -23.88 3.10 6.73
CA SER A 123 -25.24 3.63 6.53
C SER A 123 -25.52 3.98 5.07
N VAL A 124 -24.47 4.28 4.28
CA VAL A 124 -24.55 4.59 2.85
C VAL A 124 -23.69 3.63 2.05
N LYS A 125 -24.16 3.24 0.85
CA LYS A 125 -23.37 2.43 -0.08
C LYS A 125 -22.21 3.25 -0.63
N ARG A 126 -20.98 2.89 -0.27
CA ARG A 126 -19.76 3.58 -0.73
C ARG A 126 -18.62 2.65 -1.12
N THR A 127 -18.87 1.33 -1.16
CA THR A 127 -17.83 0.35 -1.46
C THR A 127 -17.73 0.11 -2.96
N PHE A 128 -16.74 0.68 -3.61
CA PHE A 128 -16.39 0.41 -5.00
C PHE A 128 -15.73 -0.95 -5.11
N PHE A 129 -16.06 -1.76 -6.11
CA PHE A 129 -15.61 -3.14 -6.21
C PHE A 129 -15.40 -3.60 -7.65
N ALA A 130 -14.65 -4.68 -7.81
CA ALA A 130 -14.42 -5.37 -9.07
C ALA A 130 -14.81 -6.85 -8.88
N ALA A 131 -16.11 -7.15 -8.92
CA ALA A 131 -16.68 -8.45 -8.58
C ALA A 131 -16.07 -9.00 -7.26
N SER A 132 -15.37 -10.15 -7.30
CA SER A 132 -14.61 -10.73 -6.18
C SER A 132 -13.09 -10.53 -6.31
N ASN A 133 -12.64 -9.60 -7.16
CA ASN A 133 -11.22 -9.46 -7.53
C ASN A 133 -10.68 -8.05 -7.29
N THR A 134 -11.26 -7.28 -6.38
CA THR A 134 -10.90 -5.86 -6.18
C THR A 134 -9.42 -5.67 -5.91
N GLY A 135 -8.84 -6.42 -4.98
CA GLY A 135 -7.41 -6.32 -4.67
C GLY A 135 -6.52 -6.74 -5.83
N LYS A 136 -6.92 -7.75 -6.59
CA LYS A 136 -6.19 -8.20 -7.78
C LYS A 136 -6.16 -7.11 -8.85
N GLN A 137 -7.28 -6.45 -9.12
CA GLN A 137 -7.37 -5.35 -10.08
C GLN A 137 -6.56 -4.14 -9.62
N LEU A 138 -6.69 -3.76 -8.34
CA LEU A 138 -5.88 -2.71 -7.73
C LEU A 138 -4.38 -2.97 -7.92
N MET A 139 -3.93 -4.16 -7.56
CA MET A 139 -2.52 -4.52 -7.65
C MET A 139 -2.01 -4.55 -9.08
N TYR A 140 -2.81 -5.01 -10.06
CA TYR A 140 -2.42 -4.96 -11.46
C TYR A 140 -2.16 -3.54 -11.95
N VAL A 141 -3.06 -2.61 -11.64
CA VAL A 141 -2.90 -1.20 -12.01
C VAL A 141 -1.66 -0.59 -11.37
N LEU A 142 -1.43 -0.83 -10.07
CA LEU A 142 -0.26 -0.30 -9.38
C LEU A 142 1.05 -0.90 -9.92
N ILE A 143 1.08 -2.22 -10.16
CA ILE A 143 2.26 -2.90 -10.70
C ILE A 143 2.57 -2.42 -12.13
N ASP A 144 1.55 -2.22 -12.98
CA ASP A 144 1.77 -1.70 -14.34
C ASP A 144 2.38 -0.30 -14.32
N GLN A 145 1.88 0.59 -13.46
CA GLN A 145 2.46 1.92 -13.30
C GLN A 145 3.90 1.85 -12.76
N VAL A 146 4.18 0.99 -11.77
CA VAL A 146 5.54 0.80 -11.24
C VAL A 146 6.49 0.33 -12.34
N ARG A 147 6.06 -0.60 -13.21
CA ARG A 147 6.89 -1.08 -14.33
C ARG A 147 7.29 0.04 -15.30
N ARG A 148 6.43 1.04 -15.51
CA ARG A 148 6.78 2.21 -16.34
C ARG A 148 7.92 3.00 -15.70
N TYR A 149 7.82 3.29 -14.40
CA TYR A 149 8.88 4.00 -13.68
C TYR A 149 10.15 3.16 -13.44
N GLU A 150 10.06 1.83 -13.46
CA GLU A 150 11.24 0.96 -13.50
C GLU A 150 11.99 1.14 -14.83
N ALA A 151 11.26 1.20 -15.96
CA ALA A 151 11.86 1.44 -17.26
C ALA A 151 12.55 2.82 -17.36
N GLU A 152 12.06 3.81 -16.59
CA GLU A 152 12.66 5.14 -16.47
C GLU A 152 13.81 5.20 -15.45
N GLY A 153 14.05 4.12 -14.69
CA GLY A 153 15.11 4.03 -13.68
C GLY A 153 14.80 4.76 -12.36
N LEU A 154 13.54 5.15 -12.15
CA LEU A 154 13.10 5.83 -10.91
C LEU A 154 12.71 4.85 -9.81
N ILE A 155 12.31 3.63 -10.17
CA ILE A 155 11.99 2.57 -9.21
C ILE A 155 12.88 1.36 -9.51
N GLU A 156 13.44 0.75 -8.46
CA GLU A 156 14.14 -0.53 -8.52
C GLU A 156 13.43 -1.52 -7.59
N ARG A 157 13.05 -2.71 -8.10
CA ARG A 157 12.48 -3.76 -7.24
C ARG A 157 13.52 -4.83 -6.90
N LEU A 158 13.71 -5.05 -5.61
CA LEU A 158 14.52 -6.13 -5.04
C LEU A 158 13.59 -7.20 -4.48
N THR A 159 13.23 -8.17 -5.32
CA THR A 159 12.40 -9.31 -4.94
C THR A 159 13.26 -10.47 -4.43
N GLY A 160 12.78 -11.19 -3.41
CA GLY A 160 13.50 -12.28 -2.76
C GLY A 160 14.42 -11.81 -1.64
N TRP A 161 14.32 -10.55 -1.22
CA TRP A 161 15.07 -9.97 -0.13
C TRP A 161 14.20 -9.76 1.10
N GLU A 162 14.71 -10.16 2.23
CA GLU A 162 14.08 -9.96 3.56
C GLU A 162 14.77 -8.80 4.27
N PHE A 163 13.97 -7.95 4.89
CA PHE A 163 14.45 -6.91 5.79
C PHE A 163 14.92 -7.55 7.10
N LEU A 164 16.11 -7.19 7.57
CA LEU A 164 16.65 -7.66 8.83
C LEU A 164 16.54 -6.62 9.94
N LYS A 165 17.06 -5.43 9.70
CA LYS A 165 17.06 -4.36 10.71
C LYS A 165 17.27 -2.99 10.08
N LEU A 166 16.81 -1.96 10.79
CA LEU A 166 17.17 -0.57 10.50
C LEU A 166 18.64 -0.30 10.89
N LEU A 167 19.26 0.57 10.12
CA LEU A 167 20.48 1.26 10.50
C LEU A 167 20.07 2.63 11.02
N CYS A 168 20.22 2.84 12.31
CA CYS A 168 19.82 4.07 12.99
C CYS A 168 20.88 4.46 14.02
N ASP A 169 20.93 5.74 14.34
CA ASP A 169 21.55 6.32 15.50
C ASP A 169 20.49 6.86 16.46
N GLU A 170 20.88 7.68 17.42
CA GLU A 170 19.96 8.25 18.42
C GLU A 170 18.97 9.26 17.82
N GLU A 171 19.24 9.82 16.63
CA GLU A 171 18.46 10.89 16.02
C GLU A 171 17.62 10.41 14.84
N GLN A 172 18.11 9.45 14.02
CA GLN A 172 17.44 9.09 12.77
C GLN A 172 17.80 7.69 12.26
N ALA A 173 16.90 7.14 11.42
CA ALA A 173 17.19 6.00 10.58
C ALA A 173 17.85 6.46 9.27
N TYR A 174 18.96 5.84 8.88
CA TYR A 174 19.72 6.21 7.70
C TYR A 174 19.91 5.05 6.70
N GLY A 175 19.28 3.94 6.94
CA GLY A 175 19.33 2.78 6.03
C GLY A 175 18.78 1.50 6.63
N CYS A 176 19.05 0.39 5.96
CA CYS A 176 18.68 -0.93 6.44
C CYS A 176 19.65 -2.02 5.95
N THR A 177 19.61 -3.17 6.62
CA THR A 177 20.26 -4.39 6.16
C THR A 177 19.20 -5.38 5.68
N LEU A 178 19.55 -6.11 4.62
CA LEU A 178 18.72 -7.10 3.95
C LEU A 178 19.47 -8.43 3.86
N THR A 179 18.74 -9.54 3.77
CA THR A 179 19.27 -10.83 3.36
C THR A 179 18.49 -11.39 2.18
N HIS A 180 19.19 -12.00 1.23
CA HIS A 180 18.54 -12.69 0.13
C HIS A 180 18.09 -14.07 0.58
N LYS A 181 16.82 -14.38 0.39
CA LYS A 181 16.13 -15.55 0.94
C LYS A 181 16.74 -16.90 0.56
N VAL A 182 17.27 -16.99 -0.64
CA VAL A 182 17.82 -18.23 -1.19
C VAL A 182 19.35 -18.30 -1.03
N THR A 183 20.05 -17.22 -1.37
CA THR A 183 21.52 -17.22 -1.39
C THR A 183 22.13 -16.83 -0.04
N GLN A 184 21.34 -16.34 0.91
CA GLN A 184 21.76 -15.81 2.20
C GLN A 184 22.79 -14.65 2.09
N GLN A 185 22.87 -14.04 0.91
CA GLN A 185 23.71 -12.88 0.69
C GLN A 185 23.15 -11.68 1.47
N GLU A 186 23.99 -11.00 2.20
CA GLU A 186 23.62 -9.76 2.86
C GLU A 186 23.86 -8.54 1.97
N LYS A 187 23.01 -7.52 2.14
CA LYS A 187 23.11 -6.23 1.45
C LYS A 187 22.78 -5.10 2.43
N ILE A 188 23.55 -4.03 2.38
CA ILE A 188 23.29 -2.80 3.10
C ILE A 188 22.81 -1.74 2.12
N LEU A 189 21.72 -1.07 2.46
CA LEU A 189 21.20 0.08 1.72
C LEU A 189 21.19 1.30 2.63
N TYR A 190 21.60 2.43 2.08
CA TYR A 190 21.58 3.72 2.76
C TYR A 190 20.53 4.64 2.11
N GLY A 191 19.68 5.27 2.94
CA GLY A 191 18.61 6.15 2.50
C GLY A 191 17.53 6.28 3.58
N LYS A 192 16.50 7.07 3.31
CA LYS A 192 15.32 7.15 4.16
C LYS A 192 14.48 5.89 3.99
N VAL A 193 13.96 5.36 5.09
CA VAL A 193 13.22 4.09 5.08
C VAL A 193 11.74 4.33 5.32
N VAL A 194 10.91 3.74 4.46
CA VAL A 194 9.45 3.65 4.60
C VAL A 194 9.08 2.20 4.87
N ILE A 195 8.37 1.94 5.94
CA ILE A 195 7.89 0.60 6.30
C ILE A 195 6.45 0.44 5.78
N ALA A 196 6.27 -0.49 4.84
CA ALA A 196 4.99 -0.86 4.21
C ALA A 196 4.78 -2.38 4.23
N SER A 197 5.22 -3.03 5.31
CA SER A 197 5.35 -4.49 5.46
C SER A 197 4.02 -5.23 5.69
N GLY A 198 2.89 -4.53 5.73
CA GLY A 198 1.57 -5.13 5.97
C GLY A 198 1.22 -5.18 7.46
N GLY A 199 0.31 -6.11 7.80
CA GLY A 199 -0.29 -6.19 9.13
C GLY A 199 0.30 -7.26 10.03
N LEU A 200 -0.40 -7.53 11.15
CA LEU A 200 0.02 -8.39 12.26
C LEU A 200 -0.74 -9.72 12.34
N ASN A 201 -1.57 -10.05 11.36
CA ASN A 201 -2.51 -11.19 11.44
C ASN A 201 -1.81 -12.52 11.78
N GLY A 202 -0.60 -12.73 11.24
CA GLY A 202 0.17 -13.95 11.45
C GLY A 202 0.68 -14.16 12.88
N MET A 203 0.54 -13.16 13.75
CA MET A 203 0.86 -13.28 15.18
C MET A 203 -0.26 -13.99 15.97
N PHE A 204 -1.45 -14.08 15.42
CA PHE A 204 -2.61 -14.65 16.09
C PHE A 204 -2.90 -16.05 15.56
N GLY A 205 -3.15 -17.01 16.46
CA GLY A 205 -3.42 -18.41 16.10
C GLY A 205 -4.67 -18.63 15.28
N ASN A 206 -5.68 -17.75 15.41
CA ASN A 206 -6.94 -17.76 14.67
C ASN A 206 -7.05 -16.46 13.86
N ALA A 207 -6.49 -16.43 12.68
CA ALA A 207 -6.58 -15.30 11.77
C ALA A 207 -7.07 -15.75 10.38
N THR A 208 -7.88 -14.91 9.73
CA THR A 208 -8.37 -15.13 8.35
C THR A 208 -7.46 -14.50 7.30
N GLY A 209 -6.50 -13.70 7.73
CA GLY A 209 -5.50 -13.08 6.85
C GLY A 209 -4.32 -14.00 6.57
N SER A 210 -3.36 -13.50 5.80
CA SER A 210 -2.14 -14.25 5.50
C SER A 210 -1.29 -14.45 6.76
N VAL A 211 -0.84 -15.68 6.98
CA VAL A 211 0.15 -16.02 8.01
C VAL A 211 1.51 -15.30 7.80
N ARG A 212 1.70 -14.70 6.62
CA ARG A 212 2.89 -13.92 6.29
C ARG A 212 2.87 -12.50 6.82
N ASN A 213 1.72 -12.00 7.24
CA ASN A 213 1.60 -10.71 7.94
C ASN A 213 2.05 -10.87 9.40
N THR A 214 3.32 -11.15 9.60
CA THR A 214 3.89 -11.52 10.90
C THR A 214 4.09 -10.34 11.83
N GLY A 215 4.02 -9.10 11.34
CA GLY A 215 4.39 -7.93 12.12
C GLY A 215 5.89 -7.80 12.43
N ALA A 216 6.72 -8.71 11.94
CA ALA A 216 8.14 -8.80 12.32
C ALA A 216 8.97 -7.55 11.98
N VAL A 217 8.50 -6.71 11.05
CA VAL A 217 9.19 -5.45 10.70
C VAL A 217 8.81 -4.30 11.64
N THR A 218 7.72 -4.45 12.38
CA THR A 218 7.18 -3.43 13.29
C THR A 218 7.33 -3.80 14.76
N ALA A 219 7.94 -4.96 15.05
CA ALA A 219 8.17 -5.48 16.40
C ALA A 219 9.55 -5.03 17.00
#